data_1fa2d51f9222f6b9c639c27bc0f5d8d4
#
_entry.id   1fa2d51f9222f6b9c639c27bc0f5d8d4
#
_cell.length_a   1.000
_cell.length_b   1.000
_cell.length_c   1.000
_cell.angle_alpha   90.00
_cell.angle_beta   90.00
_cell.angle_gamma   90.00
#
_symmetry.space_group_name_H-M   'P 1'
#
loop_
_entity.id
_entity.type
_entity.pdbx_description
1 polymer ?
#
loop_
_entity_poly.entity_id
_entity_poly.type
_entity_poly.pdbx_seq_one_letter_code
_entity_poly.pdbx_strand_id
1 'polypeptide(L)'
;VMTMSPHVYLPDEGINNFVELGAKQNPKLRLLVQHSWMPWDGWEGTDKIAKPEDRDGRSLDIVRAANLKWRTTLEAQIKGLNQKLGHDAVFITPVGDAVIKLRELIAAGKAPGLTKQTDLFTDLIGHGKEPILALATYCNFACIYKVSPVGLKVPNAALDKLSPELDPLLRQIAWDTVTNYAPSGVKAAK
;
A
#
# COMPACT_ATOMS: atom_id res chain seq x y z
N VAL A 1 5.02 -7.14 -16.76
CA VAL A 1 4.86 -6.44 -15.48
C VAL A 1 5.68 -7.16 -14.43
N MET A 2 6.42 -6.42 -13.66
CA MET A 2 7.11 -6.90 -12.45
C MET A 2 6.55 -6.15 -11.24
N THR A 3 6.53 -6.81 -10.09
CA THR A 3 6.16 -6.18 -8.82
C THR A 3 7.28 -6.42 -7.81
N MET A 4 7.55 -5.45 -6.96
CA MET A 4 8.51 -5.58 -5.87
C MET A 4 8.08 -4.78 -4.65
N SER A 5 8.52 -5.22 -3.48
CA SER A 5 8.46 -4.43 -2.26
C SER A 5 9.86 -3.88 -1.97
N PRO A 6 10.03 -2.59 -1.78
CA PRO A 6 11.32 -2.00 -1.50
C PRO A 6 11.79 -2.31 -0.09
N HIS A 7 13.07 -2.14 0.15
CA HIS A 7 13.61 -2.11 1.50
C HIS A 7 13.02 -0.93 2.28
N VAL A 8 12.98 -1.05 3.61
CA VAL A 8 12.48 0.02 4.48
C VAL A 8 13.33 1.29 4.41
N TYR A 9 14.61 1.17 4.11
CA TYR A 9 15.52 2.32 3.94
C TYR A 9 15.55 2.76 2.48
N LEU A 10 15.24 4.02 2.24
CA LEU A 10 15.22 4.63 0.91
C LEU A 10 16.32 5.72 0.80
N PRO A 11 16.89 5.95 -0.39
CA PRO A 11 16.60 5.23 -1.64
C PRO A 11 17.08 3.77 -1.61
N ASP A 12 16.32 2.88 -2.23
CA ASP A 12 16.65 1.45 -2.32
C ASP A 12 17.38 1.17 -3.65
N GLU A 13 18.66 0.82 -3.58
CA GLU A 13 19.46 0.49 -4.76
C GLU A 13 18.94 -0.76 -5.49
N GLY A 14 18.25 -1.66 -4.81
CA GLY A 14 17.60 -2.80 -5.44
C GLY A 14 16.59 -2.38 -6.50
N ILE A 15 15.83 -1.31 -6.26
CA ILE A 15 14.92 -0.75 -7.27
C ILE A 15 15.70 -0.30 -8.51
N ASN A 16 16.81 0.44 -8.33
CA ASN A 16 17.63 0.94 -9.42
C ASN A 16 18.18 -0.21 -10.27
N ASN A 17 18.69 -1.25 -9.61
CA ASN A 17 19.28 -2.41 -10.26
C ASN A 17 18.21 -3.20 -11.05
N PHE A 18 17.03 -3.42 -10.49
CA PHE A 18 15.93 -4.10 -11.18
C PHE A 18 15.42 -3.30 -12.38
N VAL A 19 15.31 -1.99 -12.25
CA VAL A 19 14.91 -1.12 -13.36
C VAL A 19 15.93 -1.16 -14.48
N GLU A 20 17.21 -1.03 -14.17
CA GLU A 20 18.29 -1.05 -15.17
C GLU A 20 18.35 -2.39 -15.90
N LEU A 21 18.34 -3.50 -15.16
CA LEU A 21 18.36 -4.84 -15.73
C LEU A 21 17.11 -5.11 -16.58
N GLY A 22 15.93 -4.75 -16.04
CA GLY A 22 14.67 -4.98 -16.72
C GLY A 22 14.50 -4.15 -17.99
N ALA A 23 14.92 -2.88 -17.97
CA ALA A 23 14.86 -1.99 -19.14
C ALA A 23 15.79 -2.44 -20.29
N LYS A 24 16.97 -2.97 -19.95
CA LYS A 24 17.89 -3.57 -20.95
C LYS A 24 17.27 -4.76 -21.67
N GLN A 25 16.46 -5.56 -20.97
CA GLN A 25 15.85 -6.78 -21.50
C GLN A 25 14.49 -6.52 -22.15
N ASN A 26 13.78 -5.51 -21.70
CA ASN A 26 12.43 -5.20 -22.18
C ASN A 26 12.16 -3.69 -22.19
N PRO A 27 12.21 -3.04 -23.36
CA PRO A 27 11.92 -1.61 -23.49
C PRO A 27 10.47 -1.25 -23.14
N LYS A 28 9.58 -2.25 -23.01
CA LYS A 28 8.20 -2.10 -22.55
C LYS A 28 8.03 -2.50 -21.06
N LEU A 29 9.13 -2.46 -20.31
CA LEU A 29 9.11 -2.77 -18.88
C LEU A 29 8.02 -1.95 -18.19
N ARG A 30 7.30 -2.60 -17.29
CA ARG A 30 6.42 -1.96 -16.33
C ARG A 30 6.69 -2.57 -14.95
N LEU A 31 7.36 -1.81 -14.11
CA LEU A 31 7.69 -2.20 -12.74
C LEU A 31 6.76 -1.48 -11.78
N LEU A 32 6.15 -2.23 -10.87
CA LEU A 32 5.32 -1.71 -9.77
C LEU A 32 6.09 -1.89 -8.46
N VAL A 33 6.36 -0.78 -7.78
CA VAL A 33 6.99 -0.77 -6.47
C VAL A 33 5.92 -0.55 -5.42
N GLN A 34 5.77 -1.51 -4.50
CA GLN A 34 4.75 -1.41 -3.46
C GLN A 34 5.19 -0.42 -2.37
N HIS A 35 4.49 0.69 -2.23
CA HIS A 35 4.53 1.52 -1.03
C HIS A 35 3.73 0.81 0.07
N SER A 36 4.42 0.17 1.01
CA SER A 36 3.81 -0.56 2.12
C SER A 36 3.47 0.37 3.29
N TRP A 37 2.83 -0.15 4.33
CA TRP A 37 2.57 0.54 5.58
C TRP A 37 3.82 0.56 6.47
N MET A 38 3.88 1.51 7.41
CA MET A 38 5.04 1.71 8.27
C MET A 38 5.17 0.63 9.34
N PRO A 39 6.36 0.02 9.49
CA PRO A 39 6.64 -0.86 10.63
C PRO A 39 6.62 -0.05 11.93
N TRP A 40 6.21 -0.67 13.04
CA TRP A 40 6.10 -0.06 14.38
C TRP A 40 5.28 1.23 14.43
N ASP A 41 4.38 1.46 13.46
CA ASP A 41 3.62 2.70 13.30
C ASP A 41 4.50 3.98 13.31
N GLY A 42 5.74 3.86 12.89
CA GLY A 42 6.71 4.94 12.87
C GLY A 42 7.86 4.67 11.91
N TRP A 43 8.77 5.65 11.78
CA TRP A 43 9.92 5.59 10.89
C TRP A 43 11.15 6.18 11.59
N GLU A 44 12.33 6.13 10.99
CA GLU A 44 13.53 6.78 11.51
C GLU A 44 13.27 8.25 11.85
N GLY A 45 13.60 8.63 13.10
CA GLY A 45 13.36 9.98 13.63
C GLY A 45 11.91 10.26 14.01
N THR A 46 11.02 9.25 14.02
CA THR A 46 9.68 9.35 14.61
C THR A 46 9.54 8.39 15.79
N ASP A 47 8.60 8.70 16.68
CA ASP A 47 8.25 7.77 17.76
C ASP A 47 7.74 6.45 17.15
N LYS A 48 8.17 5.35 17.75
CA LYS A 48 7.70 4.00 17.44
C LYS A 48 6.88 3.48 18.61
N ILE A 49 5.90 2.64 18.32
CA ILE A 49 5.20 1.92 19.39
C ILE A 49 6.14 0.93 20.07
N ALA A 50 6.00 0.75 21.38
CA ALA A 50 6.83 -0.16 22.18
C ALA A 50 6.23 -1.55 22.35
N LYS A 51 4.90 -1.67 22.23
CA LYS A 51 4.14 -2.91 22.32
C LYS A 51 2.92 -2.88 21.37
N PRO A 52 2.39 -4.03 20.94
CA PRO A 52 1.29 -4.08 19.95
C PRO A 52 0.06 -3.25 20.33
N GLU A 53 -0.31 -3.24 21.60
CA GLU A 53 -1.51 -2.57 22.13
C GLU A 53 -1.43 -1.05 22.03
N ASP A 54 -0.23 -0.47 22.00
CA ASP A 54 -0.02 0.97 21.85
C ASP A 54 -0.61 1.48 20.52
N ARG A 55 -0.81 0.57 19.56
CA ARG A 55 -1.40 0.87 18.24
C ARG A 55 -2.81 1.40 18.34
N ASP A 56 -3.59 0.93 19.31
CA ASP A 56 -5.00 1.34 19.49
C ASP A 56 -5.12 2.79 19.98
N GLY A 57 -4.14 3.27 20.75
CA GLY A 57 -4.05 4.67 21.20
C GLY A 57 -3.18 5.56 20.30
N ARG A 58 -2.59 5.03 19.25
CA ARG A 58 -1.68 5.79 18.38
C ARG A 58 -2.42 6.84 17.57
N SER A 59 -1.93 8.08 17.61
CA SER A 59 -2.45 9.13 16.74
C SER A 59 -2.23 8.78 15.27
N LEU A 60 -3.30 8.78 14.49
CA LEU A 60 -3.23 8.55 13.05
C LEU A 60 -2.48 9.67 12.31
N ASP A 61 -2.37 10.86 12.89
CA ASP A 61 -1.56 11.94 12.31
C ASP A 61 -0.07 11.59 12.32
N ILE A 62 0.41 10.96 13.39
CA ILE A 62 1.79 10.48 13.47
C ILE A 62 2.05 9.39 12.42
N VAL A 63 1.14 8.42 12.32
CA VAL A 63 1.24 7.34 11.34
C VAL A 63 1.19 7.88 9.91
N ARG A 64 0.31 8.83 9.66
CA ARG A 64 0.15 9.52 8.37
C ARG A 64 1.40 10.30 7.98
N ALA A 65 1.99 11.04 8.93
CA ALA A 65 3.21 11.79 8.70
C ALA A 65 4.40 10.87 8.37
N ALA A 66 4.56 9.76 9.10
CA ALA A 66 5.59 8.76 8.82
C ALA A 66 5.42 8.12 7.44
N ASN A 67 4.19 7.73 7.11
CA ASN A 67 3.84 7.17 5.81
C ASN A 67 4.12 8.14 4.66
N LEU A 68 3.75 9.41 4.81
CA LEU A 68 3.98 10.45 3.82
C LEU A 68 5.48 10.69 3.61
N LYS A 69 6.27 10.76 4.66
CA LYS A 69 7.72 10.95 4.57
C LYS A 69 8.38 9.85 3.74
N TRP A 70 8.04 8.59 4.03
CA TRP A 70 8.57 7.44 3.30
C TRP A 70 8.10 7.43 1.85
N ARG A 71 6.80 7.67 1.60
CA ARG A 71 6.23 7.77 0.26
C ARG A 71 6.92 8.85 -0.59
N THR A 72 7.12 10.04 -0.04
CA THR A 72 7.77 11.16 -0.75
C THR A 72 9.20 10.80 -1.19
N THR A 73 9.94 10.08 -0.34
CA THR A 73 11.30 9.61 -0.70
C THR A 73 11.24 8.58 -1.83
N LEU A 74 10.30 7.64 -1.78
CA LEU A 74 10.08 6.68 -2.86
C LEU A 74 9.66 7.36 -4.17
N GLU A 75 8.74 8.31 -4.11
CA GLU A 75 8.29 9.08 -5.28
C GLU A 75 9.45 9.81 -5.95
N ALA A 76 10.35 10.42 -5.16
CA ALA A 76 11.53 11.10 -5.69
C ALA A 76 12.46 10.12 -6.42
N GLN A 77 12.70 8.94 -5.85
CA GLN A 77 13.51 7.89 -6.49
C GLN A 77 12.88 7.42 -7.80
N ILE A 78 11.59 7.09 -7.79
CA ILE A 78 10.87 6.60 -8.99
C ILE A 78 10.84 7.67 -10.08
N LYS A 79 10.60 8.93 -9.73
CA LYS A 79 10.66 10.05 -10.67
C LYS A 79 12.03 10.17 -11.34
N GLY A 80 13.10 10.06 -10.56
CA GLY A 80 14.48 10.09 -11.09
C GLY A 80 14.76 8.94 -12.05
N LEU A 81 14.26 7.74 -11.77
CA LEU A 81 14.41 6.57 -12.66
C LEU A 81 13.64 6.75 -13.97
N ASN A 82 12.39 7.20 -13.93
CA ASN A 82 11.59 7.47 -15.13
C ASN A 82 12.24 8.57 -15.99
N GLN A 83 12.80 9.62 -15.37
CA GLN A 83 13.56 10.65 -16.11
C GLN A 83 14.80 10.07 -16.82
N LYS A 84 15.57 9.18 -16.17
CA LYS A 84 16.72 8.52 -16.79
C LYS A 84 16.32 7.63 -17.97
N LEU A 85 15.15 6.98 -17.89
CA LEU A 85 14.62 6.13 -18.95
C LEU A 85 13.99 6.94 -20.10
N GLY A 86 13.66 8.20 -19.88
CA GLY A 86 12.96 9.05 -20.85
C GLY A 86 11.46 8.75 -21.00
N HIS A 87 10.91 7.85 -20.16
CA HIS A 87 9.48 7.51 -20.16
C HIS A 87 9.06 6.87 -18.83
N ASP A 88 7.76 6.81 -18.57
CA ASP A 88 7.21 6.17 -17.37
C ASP A 88 7.23 4.64 -17.51
N ALA A 89 8.16 4.00 -16.81
CA ALA A 89 8.30 2.55 -16.72
C ALA A 89 8.09 2.02 -15.29
N VAL A 90 8.31 2.88 -14.29
CA VAL A 90 8.23 2.53 -12.88
C VAL A 90 7.07 3.28 -12.23
N PHE A 91 6.24 2.56 -11.51
CA PHE A 91 5.02 3.06 -10.89
C PHE A 91 4.98 2.63 -9.42
N ILE A 92 4.11 3.24 -8.63
CA ILE A 92 3.95 2.93 -7.20
C ILE A 92 2.56 2.35 -6.93
N THR A 93 2.51 1.20 -6.26
CA THR A 93 1.26 0.65 -5.71
C THR A 93 1.06 1.23 -4.30
N PRO A 94 0.04 2.07 -4.05
CA PRO A 94 -0.08 2.86 -2.81
C PRO A 94 -0.76 2.10 -1.67
N VAL A 95 -0.25 0.92 -1.29
CA VAL A 95 -0.85 0.08 -0.24
C VAL A 95 -0.83 0.77 1.11
N GLY A 96 0.25 1.48 1.45
CA GLY A 96 0.35 2.20 2.73
C GLY A 96 -0.74 3.25 2.91
N ASP A 97 -1.09 3.99 1.84
CA ASP A 97 -2.19 4.96 1.89
C ASP A 97 -3.55 4.28 2.04
N ALA A 98 -3.75 3.14 1.37
CA ALA A 98 -4.97 2.34 1.53
C ALA A 98 -5.12 1.79 2.96
N VAL A 99 -4.02 1.35 3.58
CA VAL A 99 -4.02 0.91 4.99
C VAL A 99 -4.36 2.07 5.92
N ILE A 100 -3.83 3.28 5.69
CA ILE A 100 -4.22 4.46 6.48
C ILE A 100 -5.70 4.74 6.35
N LYS A 101 -6.27 4.65 5.14
CA LYS A 101 -7.69 4.84 4.92
C LYS A 101 -8.55 3.83 5.70
N LEU A 102 -8.16 2.57 5.69
CA LEU A 102 -8.84 1.54 6.51
C LEU A 102 -8.74 1.86 8.01
N ARG A 103 -7.57 2.29 8.49
CA ARG A 103 -7.36 2.68 9.89
C ARG A 103 -8.22 3.87 10.30
N GLU A 104 -8.42 4.85 9.42
CA GLU A 104 -9.34 5.97 9.64
C GLU A 104 -10.78 5.49 9.82
N LEU A 105 -11.21 4.53 9.01
CA LEU A 105 -12.55 3.95 9.11
C LEU A 105 -12.72 3.13 10.39
N ILE A 106 -11.70 2.42 10.85
CA ILE A 106 -11.73 1.74 12.17
C ILE A 106 -11.88 2.77 13.29
N ALA A 107 -11.09 3.83 13.30
CA ALA A 107 -11.17 4.89 14.30
C ALA A 107 -12.53 5.60 14.30
N ALA A 108 -13.18 5.68 13.15
CA ALA A 108 -14.53 6.25 12.99
C ALA A 108 -15.67 5.24 13.28
N GLY A 109 -15.37 3.99 13.64
CA GLY A 109 -16.38 2.93 13.82
C GLY A 109 -17.10 2.52 12.53
N LYS A 110 -16.47 2.71 11.37
CA LYS A 110 -17.05 2.47 10.03
C LYS A 110 -16.41 1.31 9.28
N ALA A 111 -15.60 0.49 9.95
CA ALA A 111 -14.98 -0.70 9.37
C ALA A 111 -15.68 -1.96 9.88
N PRO A 112 -16.50 -2.63 9.07
CA PRO A 112 -17.28 -3.79 9.52
C PRO A 112 -16.39 -4.92 10.05
N GLY A 113 -16.71 -5.42 11.27
CA GLY A 113 -15.97 -6.49 11.92
C GLY A 113 -14.59 -6.11 12.49
N LEU A 114 -14.15 -4.85 12.35
CA LEU A 114 -12.90 -4.33 12.88
C LEU A 114 -13.19 -3.18 13.87
N THR A 115 -12.70 -3.30 15.09
CA THR A 115 -12.98 -2.34 16.15
C THR A 115 -11.73 -1.65 16.70
N LYS A 116 -10.57 -2.26 16.49
CA LYS A 116 -9.28 -1.81 16.99
C LYS A 116 -8.22 -1.77 15.90
N GLN A 117 -7.25 -0.89 16.05
CA GLN A 117 -6.11 -0.82 15.12
C GLN A 117 -5.29 -2.12 15.15
N THR A 118 -5.20 -2.76 16.32
CA THR A 118 -4.52 -4.05 16.51
C THR A 118 -5.20 -5.22 15.79
N ASP A 119 -6.47 -5.08 15.37
CA ASP A 119 -7.16 -6.11 14.58
C ASP A 119 -6.49 -6.32 13.20
N LEU A 120 -5.70 -5.36 12.74
CA LEU A 120 -5.04 -5.40 11.45
C LEU A 120 -3.68 -6.11 11.44
N PHE A 121 -3.05 -6.33 12.60
CA PHE A 121 -1.65 -6.75 12.69
C PHE A 121 -1.45 -7.96 13.58
N THR A 122 -0.42 -8.76 13.27
CA THR A 122 -0.08 -9.98 14.03
C THR A 122 0.90 -9.71 15.17
N ASP A 123 1.69 -8.63 15.07
CA ASP A 123 2.81 -8.37 15.96
C ASP A 123 3.17 -6.87 16.09
N LEU A 124 4.20 -6.60 16.87
CA LEU A 124 4.73 -5.26 17.10
C LEU A 124 5.29 -4.60 15.84
N ILE A 125 5.94 -5.35 14.95
CA ILE A 125 6.48 -4.81 13.71
C ILE A 125 5.35 -4.31 12.82
N GLY A 126 4.23 -5.05 12.82
CA GLY A 126 3.06 -4.72 12.01
C GLY A 126 2.90 -5.63 10.79
N HIS A 127 3.26 -6.92 10.91
CA HIS A 127 2.89 -7.88 9.89
C HIS A 127 1.37 -7.95 9.77
N GLY A 128 0.86 -7.84 8.54
CA GLY A 128 -0.57 -7.72 8.29
C GLY A 128 -1.33 -9.01 8.48
N LYS A 129 -2.52 -8.92 9.08
CA LYS A 129 -3.55 -9.97 9.04
C LYS A 129 -4.33 -9.92 7.74
N GLU A 130 -5.31 -10.80 7.61
CA GLU A 130 -6.13 -10.97 6.40
C GLU A 130 -6.68 -9.67 5.80
N PRO A 131 -7.20 -8.69 6.58
CA PRO A 131 -7.70 -7.44 6.01
C PRO A 131 -6.63 -6.65 5.26
N ILE A 132 -5.40 -6.58 5.80
CA ILE A 132 -4.29 -5.89 5.16
C ILE A 132 -3.80 -6.66 3.93
N LEU A 133 -3.69 -7.99 4.03
CA LEU A 133 -3.25 -8.84 2.91
C LEU A 133 -4.23 -8.75 1.74
N ALA A 134 -5.53 -8.75 2.01
CA ALA A 134 -6.56 -8.57 1.00
C ALA A 134 -6.49 -7.18 0.36
N LEU A 135 -6.36 -6.13 1.18
CA LEU A 135 -6.24 -4.76 0.70
C LEU A 135 -5.02 -4.57 -0.20
N ALA A 136 -3.86 -5.10 0.21
CA ALA A 136 -2.63 -5.10 -0.60
C ALA A 136 -2.85 -5.85 -1.94
N THR A 137 -3.52 -6.99 -1.89
CA THR A 137 -3.86 -7.78 -3.09
C THR A 137 -4.73 -6.97 -4.05
N TYR A 138 -5.76 -6.27 -3.56
CA TYR A 138 -6.65 -5.45 -4.40
C TYR A 138 -5.94 -4.22 -4.98
N CYS A 139 -5.06 -3.56 -4.22
CA CYS A 139 -4.23 -2.48 -4.75
C CYS A 139 -3.30 -2.98 -5.87
N ASN A 140 -2.62 -4.09 -5.66
CA ASN A 140 -1.76 -4.70 -6.68
C ASN A 140 -2.56 -5.14 -7.90
N PHE A 141 -3.72 -5.78 -7.71
CA PHE A 141 -4.62 -6.13 -8.81
C PHE A 141 -4.99 -4.91 -9.66
N ALA A 142 -5.44 -3.83 -9.00
CA ALA A 142 -5.81 -2.59 -9.68
C ALA A 142 -4.63 -1.99 -10.46
N CYS A 143 -3.42 -2.00 -9.89
CA CYS A 143 -2.23 -1.48 -10.56
C CYS A 143 -1.76 -2.39 -11.70
N ILE A 144 -1.81 -3.72 -11.55
CA ILE A 144 -1.35 -4.67 -12.57
C ILE A 144 -2.26 -4.66 -13.79
N TYR A 145 -3.56 -4.81 -13.55
CA TYR A 145 -4.55 -5.01 -14.62
C TYR A 145 -5.21 -3.71 -15.07
N LYS A 146 -5.08 -2.61 -14.31
CA LYS A 146 -5.77 -1.33 -14.54
C LYS A 146 -7.30 -1.47 -14.58
N VAL A 147 -7.81 -2.39 -13.77
CA VAL A 147 -9.24 -2.73 -13.67
C VAL A 147 -9.65 -2.65 -12.20
N SER A 148 -10.88 -2.20 -11.96
CA SER A 148 -11.44 -2.14 -10.63
C SER A 148 -11.60 -3.53 -10.01
N PRO A 149 -11.18 -3.75 -8.76
CA PRO A 149 -11.49 -4.96 -8.01
C PRO A 149 -12.94 -4.95 -7.48
N VAL A 150 -13.65 -3.83 -7.55
CA VAL A 150 -15.04 -3.70 -7.07
C VAL A 150 -15.96 -4.60 -7.90
N GLY A 151 -16.81 -5.36 -7.22
CA GLY A 151 -17.76 -6.26 -7.86
C GLY A 151 -17.17 -7.59 -8.36
N LEU A 152 -15.85 -7.84 -8.19
CA LEU A 152 -15.28 -9.15 -8.48
C LEU A 152 -15.86 -10.20 -7.53
N LYS A 153 -16.26 -11.34 -8.10
CA LYS A 153 -16.82 -12.47 -7.36
C LYS A 153 -15.71 -13.46 -6.97
N VAL A 154 -14.78 -13.01 -6.16
CA VAL A 154 -13.75 -13.89 -5.59
C VAL A 154 -13.98 -13.96 -4.08
N PRO A 155 -14.54 -15.05 -3.57
CA PRO A 155 -14.80 -15.21 -2.14
C PRO A 155 -13.48 -15.15 -1.35
N ASN A 156 -13.52 -14.48 -0.21
CA ASN A 156 -12.43 -14.51 0.76
C ASN A 156 -12.99 -14.98 2.11
N ALA A 157 -13.02 -16.28 2.32
CA ALA A 157 -13.59 -16.91 3.51
C ALA A 157 -12.93 -16.45 4.83
N ALA A 158 -11.73 -15.89 4.79
CA ALA A 158 -11.09 -15.31 5.97
C ALA A 158 -11.72 -13.98 6.35
N LEU A 159 -12.09 -13.16 5.36
CA LEU A 159 -12.80 -11.87 5.58
C LEU A 159 -14.26 -12.09 5.94
N ASP A 160 -14.91 -13.10 5.34
CA ASP A 160 -16.30 -13.43 5.63
C ASP A 160 -16.53 -13.79 7.11
N LYS A 161 -15.48 -14.32 7.78
CA LYS A 161 -15.51 -14.58 9.23
C LYS A 161 -15.53 -13.30 10.07
N LEU A 162 -15.04 -12.21 9.56
CA LEU A 162 -15.04 -10.91 10.24
C LEU A 162 -16.36 -10.18 9.98
N SER A 163 -16.69 -9.95 8.73
CA SER A 163 -17.96 -9.40 8.25
C SER A 163 -18.05 -9.55 6.72
N PRO A 164 -19.22 -9.95 6.17
CA PRO A 164 -19.43 -10.01 4.73
C PRO A 164 -19.27 -8.65 4.03
N GLU A 165 -19.49 -7.54 4.77
CA GLU A 165 -19.38 -6.18 4.25
C GLU A 165 -17.93 -5.68 4.17
N LEU A 166 -16.99 -6.36 4.83
CA LEU A 166 -15.59 -5.92 4.88
C LEU A 166 -14.91 -6.06 3.52
N ASP A 167 -15.11 -7.17 2.81
CA ASP A 167 -14.46 -7.41 1.52
C ASP A 167 -14.83 -6.36 0.45
N PRO A 168 -16.13 -6.03 0.24
CA PRO A 168 -16.52 -4.93 -0.65
C PRO A 168 -15.90 -3.58 -0.26
N LEU A 169 -15.81 -3.28 1.03
CA LEU A 169 -15.19 -2.06 1.51
C LEU A 169 -13.70 -2.00 1.16
N LEU A 170 -12.95 -3.08 1.38
CA LEU A 170 -11.51 -3.14 1.05
C LEU A 170 -11.26 -2.97 -0.44
N ARG A 171 -12.11 -3.55 -1.31
CA ARG A 171 -12.03 -3.36 -2.76
C ARG A 171 -12.26 -1.91 -3.17
N GLN A 172 -13.24 -1.26 -2.56
CA GLN A 172 -13.52 0.16 -2.81
C GLN A 172 -12.35 1.04 -2.35
N ILE A 173 -11.83 0.82 -1.13
CA ILE A 173 -10.66 1.54 -0.62
C ILE A 173 -9.48 1.40 -1.58
N ALA A 174 -9.19 0.18 -2.04
CA ALA A 174 -8.09 -0.08 -2.96
C ALA A 174 -8.26 0.67 -4.28
N TRP A 175 -9.45 0.61 -4.89
CA TRP A 175 -9.73 1.28 -6.15
C TRP A 175 -9.61 2.79 -6.04
N ASP A 176 -10.25 3.38 -5.03
CA ASP A 176 -10.21 4.82 -4.81
C ASP A 176 -8.79 5.31 -4.53
N THR A 177 -8.03 4.56 -3.72
CA THR A 177 -6.65 4.93 -3.41
C THR A 177 -5.77 4.89 -4.67
N VAL A 178 -5.87 3.82 -5.45
CA VAL A 178 -5.05 3.63 -6.66
C VAL A 178 -5.37 4.66 -7.74
N THR A 179 -6.66 4.93 -7.98
CA THR A 179 -7.09 5.86 -9.07
C THR A 179 -6.90 7.33 -8.73
N ASN A 180 -6.89 7.69 -7.44
CA ASN A 180 -6.60 9.04 -6.97
C ASN A 180 -5.11 9.32 -6.74
N TYR A 181 -4.24 8.35 -7.01
CA TYR A 181 -2.80 8.47 -6.83
C TYR A 181 -2.08 8.40 -8.19
N ALA A 182 -1.71 9.55 -8.74
CA ALA A 182 -1.13 9.65 -10.08
C ALA A 182 0.09 8.73 -10.33
N PRO A 183 1.06 8.55 -9.36
CA PRO A 183 2.19 7.65 -9.56
C PRO A 183 1.82 6.16 -9.69
N SER A 184 0.58 5.75 -9.47
CA SER A 184 0.09 4.39 -9.74
C SER A 184 0.05 4.08 -11.25
N GLY A 185 -0.06 5.11 -12.09
CA GLY A 185 -0.29 4.97 -13.53
C GLY A 185 -1.66 4.42 -13.90
N VAL A 186 -2.63 4.45 -12.97
CA VAL A 186 -4.03 4.01 -13.17
C VAL A 186 -4.95 5.21 -13.09
N LYS A 187 -5.93 5.26 -13.97
CA LYS A 187 -6.99 6.28 -13.99
C LYS A 187 -8.34 5.59 -13.93
N ALA A 188 -9.26 6.13 -13.16
CA ALA A 188 -10.66 5.71 -13.26
C ALA A 188 -11.14 5.95 -14.71
N ALA A 189 -11.88 4.99 -15.26
CA ALA A 189 -12.59 5.23 -16.51
C ALA A 189 -13.59 6.38 -16.28
N LYS A 190 -13.62 7.32 -17.24
CA LYS A 190 -14.61 8.39 -17.24
C LYS A 190 -15.98 7.83 -17.55
#